data_4a040d56a91066e54c24a84719a1ba7b
#
_entry.id   4a040d56a91066e54c24a84719a1ba7b
#
_cell.length_a   1.000
_cell.length_b   1.000
_cell.length_c   1.000
_cell.angle_alpha   90.00
_cell.angle_beta   90.00
_cell.angle_gamma   90.00
#
_symmetry.space_group_name_H-M   'P 1'
#
loop_
_entity.id
_entity.type
_entity.pdbx_description
1 polymer ?
#
loop_
_entity_poly.entity_id
_entity_poly.type
_entity_poly.pdbx_seq_one_letter_code
_entity_poly.pdbx_strand_id
1 'polypeptide(L)'
;MENFEDYMLDVMNKAAIALMLSVGHRTKLFDSMYDCTSMTSEQLAAKSNLNERYVREWLGAVVTGKIVDYNPSNKTYSLSEEKAKLLSRGGSYNFASSMQWISALAYVEDEIVKCFEKGGGVPYESYHRFHEVMADESAQTVLPALVNDILPLVPNLVERLKKGIRVLDVGCGSGGALNLMAKNFPNSQFTGYDFSKQAIEYATIESEKLGNKNTSFQKQDVEHFPENETFDLVTAFDAIHDQAAPAKVLDNIRRAIKDDGIFLMQDIGSSSQLENNKTHPLGPFLYTISCLHCMTVSLALDGHGLGAMWGKEKAIEMLNEAGFSEVDVKQLPHDPINYYYIAK
;
A
#
# COMPACT_ATOMS: atom_id res chain seq x y z
N MET A 1 34.77 -4.96 -6.53
CA MET A 1 33.82 -3.95 -6.00
C MET A 1 33.50 -3.03 -7.17
N GLU A 2 32.25 -2.84 -7.46
CA GLU A 2 31.79 -1.83 -8.42
C GLU A 2 32.34 -0.47 -7.97
N ASN A 3 32.83 0.36 -8.88
CA ASN A 3 33.32 1.68 -8.54
C ASN A 3 32.16 2.49 -7.96
N PHE A 4 32.35 3.18 -6.84
CA PHE A 4 31.29 3.94 -6.17
C PHE A 4 30.71 5.05 -7.06
N GLU A 5 31.50 5.61 -7.97
CA GLU A 5 31.04 6.58 -8.96
C GLU A 5 30.04 5.94 -9.95
N ASP A 6 30.36 4.75 -10.47
CA ASP A 6 29.45 4.00 -11.35
C ASP A 6 28.15 3.63 -10.62
N TYR A 7 28.24 3.23 -9.34
CA TYR A 7 27.08 2.98 -8.51
C TYR A 7 26.18 4.23 -8.35
N MET A 8 26.77 5.42 -8.11
CA MET A 8 25.99 6.67 -7.99
C MET A 8 25.34 7.09 -9.29
N LEU A 9 25.99 6.85 -10.45
CA LEU A 9 25.36 7.06 -11.76
C LEU A 9 24.19 6.11 -12.00
N ASP A 10 24.31 4.85 -11.57
CA ASP A 10 23.24 3.86 -11.65
C ASP A 10 22.04 4.25 -10.76
N VAL A 11 22.28 4.71 -9.54
CA VAL A 11 21.23 5.22 -8.63
C VAL A 11 20.48 6.39 -9.27
N MET A 12 21.20 7.37 -9.85
CA MET A 12 20.57 8.52 -10.52
C MET A 12 19.73 8.08 -11.72
N ASN A 13 20.24 7.18 -12.56
CA ASN A 13 19.51 6.65 -13.71
C ASN A 13 18.26 5.86 -13.30
N LYS A 14 18.35 5.01 -12.27
CA LYS A 14 17.21 4.25 -11.75
C LYS A 14 16.14 5.15 -11.16
N ALA A 15 16.53 6.19 -10.41
CA ALA A 15 15.59 7.18 -9.89
C ALA A 15 14.85 7.93 -11.02
N ALA A 16 15.57 8.33 -12.07
CA ALA A 16 14.98 8.98 -13.25
C ALA A 16 14.00 8.04 -13.99
N ILE A 17 14.38 6.78 -14.20
CA ILE A 17 13.51 5.78 -14.81
C ILE A 17 12.26 5.51 -13.95
N ALA A 18 12.36 5.47 -12.64
CA ALA A 18 11.21 5.30 -11.75
C ALA A 18 10.14 6.38 -11.99
N LEU A 19 10.57 7.65 -12.15
CA LEU A 19 9.65 8.74 -12.52
C LEU A 19 8.98 8.53 -13.89
N MET A 20 9.74 8.04 -14.88
CA MET A 20 9.17 7.77 -16.22
C MET A 20 8.25 6.56 -16.23
N LEU A 21 8.48 5.55 -15.39
CA LEU A 21 7.54 4.44 -15.18
C LEU A 21 6.23 4.95 -14.56
N SER A 22 6.30 5.80 -13.55
CA SER A 22 5.12 6.47 -12.97
C SER A 22 4.34 7.27 -14.01
N VAL A 23 5.02 8.08 -14.84
CA VAL A 23 4.39 8.82 -15.94
C VAL A 23 3.73 7.89 -16.94
N GLY A 24 4.41 6.81 -17.35
CA GLY A 24 3.87 5.81 -18.29
C GLY A 24 2.61 5.12 -17.76
N HIS A 25 2.59 4.79 -16.46
CA HIS A 25 1.40 4.24 -15.79
C HIS A 25 0.22 5.24 -15.80
N ARG A 26 0.46 6.46 -15.34
CA ARG A 26 -0.59 7.48 -15.21
C ARG A 26 -1.17 7.91 -16.55
N THR A 27 -0.35 7.94 -17.59
CA THR A 27 -0.75 8.27 -18.96
C THR A 27 -1.27 7.07 -19.76
N LYS A 28 -1.28 5.87 -19.17
CA LYS A 28 -1.69 4.61 -19.80
C LYS A 28 -0.85 4.24 -21.05
N LEU A 29 0.41 4.72 -21.12
CA LEU A 29 1.28 4.42 -22.25
C LEU A 29 1.63 2.93 -22.31
N PHE A 30 1.92 2.29 -21.16
CA PHE A 30 2.16 0.86 -21.11
C PHE A 30 0.92 0.03 -21.50
N ASP A 31 -0.28 0.47 -21.06
CA ASP A 31 -1.53 -0.17 -21.45
C ASP A 31 -1.76 -0.07 -22.96
N SER A 32 -1.41 1.08 -23.57
CA SER A 32 -1.48 1.27 -25.01
C SER A 32 -0.49 0.44 -25.82
N MET A 33 0.62 0.02 -25.19
CA MET A 33 1.62 -0.87 -25.79
C MET A 33 1.31 -2.36 -25.52
N TYR A 34 0.40 -2.68 -24.60
CA TYR A 34 -0.02 -4.05 -24.31
C TYR A 34 -0.68 -4.67 -25.55
N ASP A 35 -0.39 -5.91 -25.86
CA ASP A 35 -0.89 -6.64 -27.04
C ASP A 35 -0.56 -6.00 -28.41
N CYS A 36 0.42 -5.09 -28.46
CA CYS A 36 0.83 -4.43 -29.70
C CYS A 36 2.19 -4.96 -30.18
N THR A 37 2.32 -5.16 -31.49
CA THR A 37 3.56 -5.66 -32.09
C THR A 37 4.66 -4.62 -32.05
N SER A 38 4.45 -3.47 -32.68
CA SER A 38 5.37 -2.32 -32.64
C SER A 38 4.68 -1.08 -33.19
N MET A 39 5.07 0.11 -32.75
CA MET A 39 4.48 1.39 -33.15
C MET A 39 5.55 2.48 -33.26
N THR A 40 5.32 3.46 -34.16
CA THR A 40 6.09 4.72 -34.12
C THR A 40 5.63 5.60 -32.95
N SER A 41 6.35 6.67 -32.61
CA SER A 41 5.93 7.61 -31.57
C SER A 41 4.61 8.30 -31.90
N GLU A 42 4.38 8.61 -33.19
CA GLU A 42 3.13 9.20 -33.66
C GLU A 42 1.93 8.25 -33.49
N GLN A 43 2.13 6.97 -33.82
CA GLN A 43 1.10 5.95 -33.67
C GLN A 43 0.75 5.73 -32.18
N LEU A 44 1.75 5.64 -31.32
CA LEU A 44 1.53 5.51 -29.87
C LEU A 44 0.84 6.73 -29.30
N ALA A 45 1.26 7.94 -29.69
CA ALA A 45 0.65 9.18 -29.25
C ALA A 45 -0.82 9.28 -29.67
N ALA A 46 -1.13 8.93 -30.93
CA ALA A 46 -2.50 8.91 -31.45
C ALA A 46 -3.37 7.88 -30.70
N LYS A 47 -2.85 6.66 -30.47
CA LYS A 47 -3.55 5.58 -29.74
C LYS A 47 -3.86 5.97 -28.29
N SER A 48 -2.94 6.69 -27.65
CA SER A 48 -3.05 7.10 -26.23
C SER A 48 -3.76 8.44 -26.07
N ASN A 49 -4.07 9.15 -27.16
CA ASN A 49 -4.59 10.52 -27.17
C ASN A 49 -3.68 11.49 -26.40
N LEU A 50 -2.37 11.41 -26.65
CA LEU A 50 -1.34 12.21 -26.00
C LEU A 50 -0.55 13.05 -27.00
N ASN A 51 0.18 14.06 -26.50
CA ASN A 51 1.05 14.86 -27.33
C ASN A 51 2.30 14.06 -27.74
N GLU A 52 2.54 13.96 -29.06
CA GLU A 52 3.63 13.16 -29.64
C GLU A 52 5.02 13.60 -29.12
N ARG A 53 5.27 14.90 -28.98
CA ARG A 53 6.58 15.37 -28.52
C ARG A 53 6.94 14.86 -27.13
N TYR A 54 5.96 14.79 -26.21
CA TYR A 54 6.13 14.20 -24.87
C TYR A 54 6.27 12.68 -24.93
N VAL A 55 5.46 12.01 -25.75
CA VAL A 55 5.55 10.55 -25.93
C VAL A 55 6.92 10.15 -26.48
N ARG A 56 7.44 10.87 -27.46
CA ARG A 56 8.77 10.61 -28.03
C ARG A 56 9.90 10.85 -27.02
N GLU A 57 9.81 11.87 -26.18
CA GLU A 57 10.79 12.09 -25.11
C GLU A 57 10.74 10.99 -24.04
N TRP A 58 9.53 10.61 -23.63
CA TRP A 58 9.30 9.49 -22.73
C TRP A 58 9.88 8.18 -23.29
N LEU A 59 9.62 7.88 -24.57
CA LEU A 59 10.19 6.71 -25.26
C LEU A 59 11.72 6.75 -25.24
N GLY A 60 12.34 7.89 -25.42
CA GLY A 60 13.79 8.05 -25.32
C GLY A 60 14.32 7.60 -23.95
N ALA A 61 13.66 8.03 -22.87
CA ALA A 61 14.04 7.65 -21.52
C ALA A 61 13.85 6.15 -21.26
N VAL A 62 12.69 5.58 -21.61
CA VAL A 62 12.41 4.16 -21.32
C VAL A 62 13.18 3.19 -22.25
N VAL A 63 13.60 3.63 -23.45
CA VAL A 63 14.49 2.87 -24.32
C VAL A 63 15.91 2.83 -23.74
N THR A 64 16.47 3.99 -23.38
CA THR A 64 17.79 4.07 -22.76
C THR A 64 17.82 3.39 -21.39
N GLY A 65 16.68 3.37 -20.68
CA GLY A 65 16.43 2.61 -19.46
C GLY A 65 16.20 1.10 -19.68
N LYS A 66 16.28 0.58 -20.92
CA LYS A 66 16.09 -0.84 -21.26
C LYS A 66 14.70 -1.40 -20.94
N ILE A 67 13.70 -0.55 -20.82
CA ILE A 67 12.31 -0.94 -20.58
C ILE A 67 11.60 -1.26 -21.91
N VAL A 68 11.69 -0.36 -22.88
CA VAL A 68 11.09 -0.50 -24.21
C VAL A 68 12.18 -0.78 -25.24
N ASP A 69 11.89 -1.64 -26.19
CA ASP A 69 12.82 -1.97 -27.29
C ASP A 69 12.57 -1.02 -28.47
N TYR A 70 13.66 -0.63 -29.17
CA TYR A 70 13.60 0.27 -30.31
C TYR A 70 14.25 -0.35 -31.54
N ASN A 71 13.56 -0.28 -32.68
CA ASN A 71 14.08 -0.70 -33.99
C ASN A 71 14.45 0.55 -34.82
N PRO A 72 15.76 0.83 -35.04
CA PRO A 72 16.18 2.02 -35.77
C PRO A 72 15.85 1.97 -37.28
N SER A 73 15.66 0.78 -37.86
CA SER A 73 15.42 0.62 -39.30
C SER A 73 14.06 1.18 -39.72
N ASN A 74 13.05 1.05 -38.85
CA ASN A 74 11.68 1.51 -39.14
C ASN A 74 11.18 2.51 -38.06
N LYS A 75 12.03 2.90 -37.13
CA LYS A 75 11.75 3.84 -36.02
C LYS A 75 10.55 3.41 -35.16
N THR A 76 10.41 2.11 -34.91
CA THR A 76 9.31 1.58 -34.09
C THR A 76 9.79 1.15 -32.71
N TYR A 77 8.85 1.20 -31.78
CA TYR A 77 9.01 0.85 -30.38
C TYR A 77 8.11 -0.34 -30.05
N SER A 78 8.62 -1.24 -29.21
CA SER A 78 7.85 -2.41 -28.77
C SER A 78 8.08 -2.71 -27.29
N LEU A 79 7.07 -3.28 -26.66
CA LEU A 79 7.14 -3.80 -25.29
C LEU A 79 6.95 -5.32 -25.36
N SER A 80 7.93 -6.08 -24.87
CA SER A 80 7.79 -7.54 -24.86
C SER A 80 6.62 -7.97 -23.97
N GLU A 81 6.04 -9.13 -24.26
CA GLU A 81 4.92 -9.67 -23.48
C GLU A 81 5.26 -9.80 -21.99
N GLU A 82 6.47 -10.25 -21.67
CA GLU A 82 6.98 -10.35 -20.29
C GLU A 82 6.95 -8.99 -19.59
N LYS A 83 7.54 -7.95 -20.20
CA LYS A 83 7.57 -6.60 -19.64
C LYS A 83 6.16 -5.98 -19.58
N ALA A 84 5.32 -6.23 -20.57
CA ALA A 84 3.95 -5.74 -20.61
C ALA A 84 3.11 -6.29 -19.43
N LYS A 85 3.26 -7.56 -19.08
CA LYS A 85 2.61 -8.19 -17.92
C LYS A 85 3.02 -7.58 -16.57
N LEU A 86 4.19 -6.94 -16.52
CA LEU A 86 4.74 -6.32 -15.29
C LEU A 86 4.61 -4.82 -15.24
N LEU A 87 4.11 -4.16 -16.30
CA LEU A 87 4.07 -2.69 -16.38
C LEU A 87 2.69 -2.13 -16.76
N SER A 88 1.72 -2.98 -17.10
CA SER A 88 0.38 -2.54 -17.52
C SER A 88 -0.72 -3.10 -16.62
N ARG A 89 -1.88 -2.43 -16.64
CA ARG A 89 -3.07 -2.84 -15.87
C ARG A 89 -3.67 -4.18 -16.30
N GLY A 90 -3.39 -4.62 -17.51
CA GLY A 90 -3.79 -5.94 -18.00
C GLY A 90 -2.90 -7.09 -17.53
N GLY A 91 -1.83 -6.81 -16.80
CA GLY A 91 -0.83 -7.79 -16.38
C GLY A 91 -1.11 -8.44 -15.02
N SER A 92 -0.16 -9.26 -14.57
CA SER A 92 -0.23 -9.97 -13.30
C SER A 92 0.15 -9.09 -12.10
N TYR A 93 1.06 -8.14 -12.28
CA TYR A 93 1.48 -7.14 -11.32
C TYR A 93 1.98 -5.91 -12.10
N ASN A 94 1.74 -4.70 -11.58
CA ASN A 94 2.11 -3.48 -12.27
C ASN A 94 3.15 -2.68 -11.49
N PHE A 95 4.43 -3.01 -11.68
CA PHE A 95 5.54 -2.25 -11.07
C PHE A 95 5.55 -0.76 -11.45
N ALA A 96 5.01 -0.40 -12.62
CA ALA A 96 4.92 1.00 -13.00
C ALA A 96 3.93 1.78 -12.11
N SER A 97 2.92 1.10 -11.54
CA SER A 97 2.04 1.67 -10.52
C SER A 97 2.79 1.95 -9.23
N SER A 98 3.56 0.98 -8.72
CA SER A 98 4.33 1.15 -7.48
C SER A 98 5.40 2.25 -7.59
N MET A 99 5.88 2.58 -8.80
CA MET A 99 6.80 3.71 -9.00
C MET A 99 6.16 5.09 -8.71
N GLN A 100 4.85 5.17 -8.56
CA GLN A 100 4.17 6.40 -8.14
C GLN A 100 4.59 6.84 -6.72
N TRP A 101 5.03 5.91 -5.87
CA TRP A 101 5.57 6.20 -4.54
C TRP A 101 6.72 7.20 -4.59
N ILE A 102 7.61 7.10 -5.58
CA ILE A 102 8.78 7.98 -5.70
C ILE A 102 8.34 9.45 -5.82
N SER A 103 7.36 9.73 -6.69
CA SER A 103 6.87 11.10 -6.86
C SER A 103 5.98 11.57 -5.72
N ALA A 104 5.21 10.68 -5.10
CA ALA A 104 4.37 11.01 -3.96
C ALA A 104 5.20 11.40 -2.73
N LEU A 105 6.25 10.63 -2.44
CA LEU A 105 7.15 10.88 -1.31
C LEU A 105 8.06 12.11 -1.55
N ALA A 106 8.58 12.28 -2.77
CA ALA A 106 9.44 13.44 -3.10
C ALA A 106 8.71 14.79 -2.98
N TYR A 107 7.37 14.79 -3.00
CA TYR A 107 6.59 16.03 -2.89
C TYR A 107 6.77 16.75 -1.55
N VAL A 108 7.09 16.03 -0.49
CA VAL A 108 7.26 16.57 0.87
C VAL A 108 8.72 16.72 1.30
N GLU A 109 9.70 16.52 0.39
CA GLU A 109 11.13 16.54 0.71
C GLU A 109 11.53 17.83 1.46
N ASP A 110 11.11 19.01 1.00
CA ASP A 110 11.42 20.29 1.65
C ASP A 110 10.86 20.41 3.07
N GLU A 111 9.71 19.77 3.35
CA GLU A 111 9.13 19.74 4.69
C GLU A 111 9.90 18.76 5.59
N ILE A 112 10.29 17.61 5.04
CA ILE A 112 11.13 16.63 5.74
C ILE A 112 12.48 17.23 6.13
N VAL A 113 13.14 17.97 5.24
CA VAL A 113 14.41 18.67 5.55
C VAL A 113 14.24 19.58 6.77
N LYS A 114 13.12 20.30 6.86
CA LYS A 114 12.82 21.14 8.04
C LYS A 114 12.62 20.31 9.30
N CYS A 115 12.01 19.11 9.18
CA CYS A 115 11.86 18.19 10.32
C CYS A 115 13.21 17.64 10.81
N PHE A 116 14.18 17.39 9.92
CA PHE A 116 15.55 17.04 10.31
C PHE A 116 16.24 18.12 11.12
N GLU A 117 15.94 19.40 10.85
CA GLU A 117 16.53 20.54 11.55
C GLU A 117 15.85 20.86 12.89
N LYS A 118 14.52 20.70 12.95
CA LYS A 118 13.69 21.26 14.03
C LYS A 118 12.91 20.20 14.82
N GLY A 119 12.90 18.96 14.40
CA GLY A 119 11.96 17.96 14.89
C GLY A 119 10.54 18.17 14.38
N GLY A 120 9.58 17.48 14.98
CA GLY A 120 8.19 17.44 14.54
C GLY A 120 7.99 16.47 13.39
N GLY A 121 6.93 16.66 12.61
CA GLY A 121 6.58 15.80 11.48
C GLY A 121 5.83 16.54 10.38
N VAL A 122 5.57 15.84 9.28
CA VAL A 122 4.82 16.33 8.12
C VAL A 122 3.38 15.82 8.23
N PRO A 123 2.37 16.70 8.26
CA PRO A 123 0.99 16.28 8.41
C PRO A 123 0.48 15.53 7.19
N TYR A 124 -0.46 14.62 7.40
CA TYR A 124 -1.01 13.75 6.37
C TYR A 124 -1.59 14.50 5.17
N GLU A 125 -2.15 15.68 5.38
CA GLU A 125 -2.72 16.55 4.35
C GLU A 125 -1.68 17.14 3.38
N SER A 126 -0.40 17.11 3.74
CA SER A 126 0.70 17.55 2.84
C SER A 126 0.92 16.59 1.67
N TYR A 127 0.43 15.36 1.76
CA TYR A 127 0.69 14.33 0.75
C TYR A 127 -0.36 14.35 -0.36
N HIS A 128 0.02 14.89 -1.51
CA HIS A 128 -0.82 14.81 -2.69
C HIS A 128 -0.89 13.38 -3.23
N ARG A 129 -2.11 12.91 -3.55
CA ARG A 129 -2.34 11.61 -4.18
C ARG A 129 -1.95 10.37 -3.33
N PHE A 130 -1.65 10.52 -2.06
CA PHE A 130 -1.26 9.39 -1.22
C PHE A 130 -2.34 8.30 -1.22
N HIS A 131 -3.60 8.66 -0.97
CA HIS A 131 -4.72 7.72 -0.98
C HIS A 131 -4.91 7.02 -2.33
N GLU A 132 -4.67 7.73 -3.45
CA GLU A 132 -4.74 7.14 -4.79
C GLU A 132 -3.65 6.07 -4.98
N VAL A 133 -2.41 6.39 -4.58
CA VAL A 133 -1.27 5.45 -4.69
C VAL A 133 -1.47 4.25 -3.78
N MET A 134 -1.92 4.45 -2.54
CA MET A 134 -2.27 3.36 -1.60
C MET A 134 -3.39 2.47 -2.15
N ALA A 135 -4.44 3.06 -2.72
CA ALA A 135 -5.53 2.28 -3.32
C ALA A 135 -5.05 1.44 -4.51
N ASP A 136 -4.20 2.01 -5.37
CA ASP A 136 -3.58 1.30 -6.50
C ASP A 136 -2.70 0.14 -6.01
N GLU A 137 -1.93 0.33 -4.93
CA GLU A 137 -1.08 -0.72 -4.34
C GLU A 137 -1.93 -1.83 -3.72
N SER A 138 -2.91 -1.49 -2.88
CA SER A 138 -3.83 -2.45 -2.27
C SER A 138 -4.60 -3.27 -3.30
N ALA A 139 -4.96 -2.66 -4.43
CA ALA A 139 -5.64 -3.34 -5.53
C ALA A 139 -4.79 -4.45 -6.19
N GLN A 140 -3.46 -4.40 -6.02
CA GLN A 140 -2.54 -5.38 -6.56
C GLN A 140 -2.03 -6.39 -5.53
N THR A 141 -2.03 -6.04 -4.26
CA THR A 141 -1.46 -6.83 -3.15
C THR A 141 -2.54 -7.46 -2.29
N VAL A 142 -3.23 -6.68 -1.48
CA VAL A 142 -4.18 -7.15 -0.49
C VAL A 142 -5.47 -7.68 -1.14
N LEU A 143 -6.10 -6.90 -2.03
CA LEU A 143 -7.44 -7.25 -2.52
C LEU A 143 -7.49 -8.57 -3.31
N PRO A 144 -6.57 -8.90 -4.22
CA PRO A 144 -6.60 -10.17 -4.94
C PRO A 144 -6.45 -11.39 -4.04
N ALA A 145 -5.68 -11.25 -2.95
CA ALA A 145 -5.38 -12.31 -2.02
C ALA A 145 -6.37 -12.41 -0.83
N LEU A 146 -7.15 -11.36 -0.58
CA LEU A 146 -7.92 -11.20 0.66
C LEU A 146 -8.79 -12.42 0.98
N VAL A 147 -9.64 -12.83 0.05
CA VAL A 147 -10.64 -13.88 0.30
C VAL A 147 -10.04 -15.29 0.27
N ASN A 148 -9.07 -15.51 -0.61
CA ASN A 148 -8.56 -16.86 -0.90
C ASN A 148 -7.28 -17.21 -0.13
N ASP A 149 -6.52 -16.22 0.32
CA ASP A 149 -5.22 -16.44 0.94
C ASP A 149 -5.12 -15.80 2.33
N ILE A 150 -5.55 -14.53 2.50
CA ILE A 150 -5.39 -13.78 3.76
C ILE A 150 -6.41 -14.22 4.81
N LEU A 151 -7.71 -14.18 4.51
CA LEU A 151 -8.76 -14.61 5.47
C LEU A 151 -8.61 -16.07 5.90
N PRO A 152 -8.21 -17.03 5.03
CA PRO A 152 -7.95 -18.42 5.43
C PRO A 152 -6.75 -18.62 6.38
N LEU A 153 -5.87 -17.63 6.58
CA LEU A 153 -4.83 -17.68 7.61
C LEU A 153 -5.43 -17.91 9.01
N VAL A 154 -6.65 -17.44 9.20
CA VAL A 154 -7.41 -17.65 10.44
C VAL A 154 -8.33 -18.88 10.27
N PRO A 155 -8.12 -19.95 11.04
CA PRO A 155 -8.93 -21.16 10.94
C PRO A 155 -10.45 -20.89 11.08
N ASN A 156 -11.24 -21.45 10.18
CA ASN A 156 -12.70 -21.33 10.13
C ASN A 156 -13.27 -19.91 9.92
N LEU A 157 -12.44 -18.89 9.70
CA LEU A 157 -12.90 -17.51 9.56
C LEU A 157 -13.85 -17.34 8.37
N VAL A 158 -13.51 -17.91 7.21
CA VAL A 158 -14.36 -17.84 6.01
C VAL A 158 -15.74 -18.43 6.26
N GLU A 159 -15.84 -19.52 7.01
CA GLU A 159 -17.14 -20.13 7.36
C GLU A 159 -17.90 -19.28 8.40
N ARG A 160 -17.20 -18.64 9.34
CA ARG A 160 -17.81 -17.67 10.27
C ARG A 160 -18.37 -16.47 9.50
N LEU A 161 -17.62 -15.91 8.56
CA LEU A 161 -18.04 -14.80 7.69
C LEU A 161 -19.29 -15.17 6.86
N LYS A 162 -19.34 -16.37 6.29
CA LYS A 162 -20.52 -16.86 5.56
C LYS A 162 -21.77 -17.00 6.46
N LYS A 163 -21.59 -17.40 7.72
CA LYS A 163 -22.69 -17.52 8.69
C LYS A 163 -23.19 -16.16 9.18
N GLY A 164 -22.34 -15.18 9.23
CA GLY A 164 -22.63 -13.82 9.70
C GLY A 164 -21.91 -13.49 11.01
N ILE A 165 -20.98 -12.56 10.94
CA ILE A 165 -20.23 -12.00 12.07
C ILE A 165 -20.11 -10.47 11.92
N ARG A 166 -19.68 -9.82 12.98
CA ARG A 166 -19.38 -8.38 12.98
C ARG A 166 -17.89 -8.16 12.81
N VAL A 167 -17.53 -7.35 11.80
CA VAL A 167 -16.15 -7.04 11.42
C VAL A 167 -15.91 -5.54 11.57
N LEU A 168 -14.80 -5.16 12.17
CA LEU A 168 -14.26 -3.80 12.16
C LEU A 168 -12.95 -3.78 11.36
N ASP A 169 -12.76 -2.78 10.53
CA ASP A 169 -11.48 -2.47 9.87
C ASP A 169 -10.96 -1.12 10.39
N VAL A 170 -9.80 -1.14 11.04
CA VAL A 170 -9.16 0.01 11.67
C VAL A 170 -8.15 0.61 10.70
N GLY A 171 -8.32 1.89 10.35
CA GLY A 171 -7.56 2.51 9.27
C GLY A 171 -8.01 2.00 7.90
N CYS A 172 -9.32 1.90 7.67
CA CYS A 172 -9.89 1.26 6.48
C CYS A 172 -9.59 2.01 5.16
N GLY A 173 -9.02 3.21 5.20
CA GLY A 173 -8.71 4.01 4.03
C GLY A 173 -9.90 4.17 3.10
N SER A 174 -9.69 3.92 1.81
CA SER A 174 -10.72 3.95 0.76
C SER A 174 -11.71 2.77 0.80
N GLY A 175 -11.65 1.92 1.82
CA GLY A 175 -12.59 0.85 2.08
C GLY A 175 -12.50 -0.36 1.13
N GLY A 176 -11.41 -0.53 0.40
CA GLY A 176 -11.27 -1.58 -0.60
C GLY A 176 -11.45 -2.99 -0.03
N ALA A 177 -10.74 -3.33 1.04
CA ALA A 177 -10.82 -4.63 1.69
C ALA A 177 -12.23 -4.89 2.26
N LEU A 178 -12.81 -3.90 2.95
CA LEU A 178 -14.13 -4.03 3.55
C LEU A 178 -15.23 -4.19 2.51
N ASN A 179 -15.20 -3.41 1.44
CA ASN A 179 -16.16 -3.50 0.35
C ASN A 179 -16.08 -4.87 -0.36
N LEU A 180 -14.87 -5.40 -0.55
CA LEU A 180 -14.69 -6.73 -1.11
C LEU A 180 -15.22 -7.83 -0.19
N MET A 181 -14.95 -7.75 1.12
CA MET A 181 -15.49 -8.68 2.10
C MET A 181 -17.03 -8.61 2.15
N ALA A 182 -17.60 -7.40 2.18
CA ALA A 182 -19.04 -7.21 2.23
C ALA A 182 -19.77 -7.84 1.04
N LYS A 183 -19.19 -7.71 -0.16
CA LYS A 183 -19.71 -8.34 -1.38
C LYS A 183 -19.67 -9.86 -1.32
N ASN A 184 -18.62 -10.45 -0.74
CA ASN A 184 -18.43 -11.90 -0.66
C ASN A 184 -19.18 -12.54 0.50
N PHE A 185 -19.49 -11.79 1.56
CA PHE A 185 -20.09 -12.30 2.81
C PHE A 185 -21.32 -11.48 3.22
N PRO A 186 -22.43 -11.58 2.48
CA PRO A 186 -23.61 -10.73 2.67
C PRO A 186 -24.32 -10.89 4.03
N ASN A 187 -24.06 -11.98 4.75
CA ASN A 187 -24.64 -12.22 6.09
C ASN A 187 -23.87 -11.51 7.21
N SER A 188 -22.62 -11.12 6.95
CA SER A 188 -21.78 -10.40 7.92
C SER A 188 -22.00 -8.89 7.85
N GLN A 189 -21.67 -8.17 8.93
CA GLN A 189 -21.75 -6.73 9.03
C GLN A 189 -20.33 -6.14 9.13
N PHE A 190 -20.05 -5.12 8.34
CA PHE A 190 -18.72 -4.55 8.20
C PHE A 190 -18.74 -3.07 8.57
N THR A 191 -17.87 -2.70 9.52
CA THR A 191 -17.66 -1.32 9.94
C THR A 191 -16.23 -0.91 9.59
N GLY A 192 -16.05 0.26 9.00
CA GLY A 192 -14.73 0.82 8.70
C GLY A 192 -14.53 2.14 9.44
N TYR A 193 -13.40 2.27 10.12
CA TYR A 193 -12.97 3.50 10.77
C TYR A 193 -11.72 4.05 10.12
N ASP A 194 -11.74 5.35 9.83
CA ASP A 194 -10.60 6.10 9.35
C ASP A 194 -10.71 7.56 9.79
N PHE A 195 -9.59 8.23 10.04
CA PHE A 195 -9.60 9.64 10.42
C PHE A 195 -9.79 10.57 9.22
N SER A 196 -9.49 10.11 8.00
CA SER A 196 -9.61 10.86 6.77
C SER A 196 -11.06 10.93 6.29
N LYS A 197 -11.64 12.12 6.32
CA LYS A 197 -12.99 12.35 5.77
C LYS A 197 -13.07 11.99 4.29
N GLN A 198 -12.04 12.32 3.51
CA GLN A 198 -11.98 12.03 2.07
C GLN A 198 -11.98 10.51 1.79
N ALA A 199 -11.20 9.75 2.56
CA ALA A 199 -11.16 8.30 2.44
C ALA A 199 -12.53 7.66 2.73
N ILE A 200 -13.19 8.09 3.81
CA ILE A 200 -14.54 7.63 4.20
C ILE A 200 -15.60 7.97 3.15
N GLU A 201 -15.58 9.18 2.59
CA GLU A 201 -16.47 9.57 1.50
C GLU A 201 -16.29 8.67 0.27
N TYR A 202 -15.03 8.41 -0.11
CA TYR A 202 -14.72 7.51 -1.22
C TYR A 202 -15.18 6.07 -0.95
N ALA A 203 -14.88 5.54 0.25
CA ALA A 203 -15.28 4.19 0.66
C ALA A 203 -16.81 3.99 0.61
N THR A 204 -17.56 5.01 1.04
CA THR A 204 -19.03 5.01 1.04
C THR A 204 -19.58 5.00 -0.39
N ILE A 205 -19.07 5.90 -1.26
CA ILE A 205 -19.49 5.97 -2.67
C ILE A 205 -19.20 4.63 -3.38
N GLU A 206 -18.06 4.04 -3.13
CA GLU A 206 -17.69 2.77 -3.76
C GLU A 206 -18.57 1.62 -3.26
N SER A 207 -18.92 1.60 -1.96
CA SER A 207 -19.88 0.65 -1.40
C SER A 207 -21.26 0.74 -2.07
N GLU A 208 -21.76 1.95 -2.29
CA GLU A 208 -23.03 2.18 -2.98
C GLU A 208 -23.00 1.69 -4.42
N LYS A 209 -21.92 1.97 -5.17
CA LYS A 209 -21.73 1.48 -6.54
C LYS A 209 -21.70 -0.04 -6.63
N LEU A 210 -21.09 -0.70 -5.65
CA LEU A 210 -21.04 -2.16 -5.55
C LEU A 210 -22.36 -2.77 -5.07
N GLY A 211 -23.30 -1.96 -4.59
CA GLY A 211 -24.59 -2.39 -4.08
C GLY A 211 -24.53 -3.07 -2.72
N ASN A 212 -23.45 -2.88 -1.95
CA ASN A 212 -23.30 -3.42 -0.60
C ASN A 212 -24.37 -2.81 0.34
N LYS A 213 -24.99 -3.65 1.19
CA LYS A 213 -26.01 -3.23 2.15
C LYS A 213 -25.59 -3.47 3.61
N ASN A 214 -24.42 -4.05 3.80
CA ASN A 214 -23.89 -4.54 5.06
C ASN A 214 -22.58 -3.85 5.46
N THR A 215 -22.33 -2.64 4.96
CA THR A 215 -21.19 -1.79 5.28
C THR A 215 -21.60 -0.52 5.99
N SER A 216 -20.75 -0.01 6.88
CA SER A 216 -20.85 1.31 7.51
C SER A 216 -19.44 1.90 7.60
N PHE A 217 -19.22 3.07 7.01
CA PHE A 217 -17.96 3.78 7.08
C PHE A 217 -18.11 5.04 7.92
N GLN A 218 -17.19 5.26 8.87
CA GLN A 218 -17.27 6.38 9.80
C GLN A 218 -15.92 7.08 9.93
N LYS A 219 -15.94 8.41 9.85
CA LYS A 219 -14.77 9.20 10.25
C LYS A 219 -14.61 9.06 11.76
N GLN A 220 -13.60 8.34 12.19
CA GLN A 220 -13.34 8.03 13.59
C GLN A 220 -11.84 8.10 13.89
N ASP A 221 -11.51 8.80 14.95
CA ASP A 221 -10.19 8.68 15.56
C ASP A 221 -10.11 7.37 16.34
N VAL A 222 -9.27 6.46 15.87
CA VAL A 222 -9.17 5.12 16.44
C VAL A 222 -8.44 5.07 17.79
N GLU A 223 -7.88 6.19 18.24
CA GLU A 223 -7.45 6.34 19.63
C GLU A 223 -8.63 6.48 20.60
N HIS A 224 -9.84 6.76 20.12
CA HIS A 224 -11.01 7.15 20.91
C HIS A 224 -12.30 6.53 20.37
N PHE A 225 -12.36 5.23 20.12
CA PHE A 225 -13.64 4.60 19.78
C PHE A 225 -14.26 3.86 20.96
N PRO A 226 -15.62 3.87 21.08
CA PRO A 226 -16.31 3.50 22.31
C PRO A 226 -16.67 2.01 22.41
N GLU A 227 -16.46 1.22 21.39
CA GLU A 227 -16.90 -0.18 21.32
C GLU A 227 -16.23 -1.04 22.38
N ASN A 228 -17.00 -2.00 22.89
CA ASN A 228 -16.55 -2.95 23.89
C ASN A 228 -17.17 -4.31 23.57
N GLU A 229 -16.35 -5.36 23.43
CA GLU A 229 -16.75 -6.73 23.15
C GLU A 229 -17.80 -6.87 22.01
N THR A 230 -17.58 -6.13 20.94
CA THR A 230 -18.58 -5.95 19.89
C THR A 230 -18.29 -6.77 18.64
N PHE A 231 -17.01 -6.91 18.28
CA PHE A 231 -16.58 -7.46 17.02
C PHE A 231 -16.03 -8.88 17.16
N ASP A 232 -16.40 -9.73 16.21
CA ASP A 232 -15.87 -11.08 16.08
C ASP A 232 -14.52 -11.11 15.38
N LEU A 233 -14.27 -10.11 14.52
CA LEU A 233 -13.03 -9.89 13.81
C LEU A 233 -12.73 -8.40 13.77
N VAL A 234 -11.50 -8.04 14.08
CA VAL A 234 -10.94 -6.72 13.74
C VAL A 234 -9.80 -6.92 12.75
N THR A 235 -9.74 -6.10 11.72
CA THR A 235 -8.64 -6.07 10.75
C THR A 235 -7.93 -4.72 10.79
N ALA A 236 -6.64 -4.73 10.44
CA ALA A 236 -5.86 -3.53 10.14
C ALA A 236 -4.83 -3.89 9.07
N PHE A 237 -4.81 -3.16 7.96
CA PHE A 237 -3.89 -3.38 6.86
C PHE A 237 -3.00 -2.15 6.71
N ASP A 238 -1.72 -2.26 7.06
CA ASP A 238 -0.71 -1.19 7.04
C ASP A 238 -1.16 0.09 7.79
N ALA A 239 -1.85 -0.05 8.92
CA ALA A 239 -2.49 1.09 9.58
C ALA A 239 -2.04 1.34 11.03
N ILE A 240 -1.29 0.42 11.65
CA ILE A 240 -0.91 0.54 13.09
C ILE A 240 0.39 1.33 13.26
N HIS A 241 1.37 1.13 12.38
CA HIS A 241 2.71 1.69 12.52
C HIS A 241 2.80 3.20 12.28
N ASP A 242 1.79 3.81 11.69
CA ASP A 242 1.72 5.26 11.43
C ASP A 242 0.81 6.02 12.43
N GLN A 243 0.14 5.30 13.34
CA GLN A 243 -0.68 5.91 14.38
C GLN A 243 0.15 6.79 15.33
N ALA A 244 -0.46 7.85 15.86
CA ALA A 244 0.18 8.71 16.85
C ALA A 244 0.37 7.97 18.19
N ALA A 245 -0.64 7.26 18.65
CA ALA A 245 -0.61 6.47 19.88
C ALA A 245 -0.95 4.99 19.62
N PRO A 246 -0.05 4.23 18.95
CA PRO A 246 -0.33 2.86 18.52
C PRO A 246 -0.66 1.91 19.67
N ALA A 247 -0.04 2.06 20.84
CA ALA A 247 -0.37 1.27 22.03
C ALA A 247 -1.84 1.45 22.44
N LYS A 248 -2.32 2.72 22.46
CA LYS A 248 -3.72 3.02 22.80
C LYS A 248 -4.69 2.48 21.76
N VAL A 249 -4.31 2.51 20.49
CA VAL A 249 -5.11 1.92 19.40
C VAL A 249 -5.23 0.40 19.60
N LEU A 250 -4.12 -0.28 19.90
CA LEU A 250 -4.12 -1.73 20.17
C LEU A 250 -4.95 -2.09 21.41
N ASP A 251 -4.87 -1.31 22.49
CA ASP A 251 -5.73 -1.45 23.69
C ASP A 251 -7.22 -1.31 23.34
N ASN A 252 -7.56 -0.32 22.50
CA ASN A 252 -8.92 -0.11 22.04
C ASN A 252 -9.41 -1.28 21.19
N ILE A 253 -8.58 -1.78 20.28
CA ILE A 253 -8.88 -2.98 19.47
C ILE A 253 -9.13 -4.17 20.37
N ARG A 254 -8.26 -4.41 21.39
CA ARG A 254 -8.43 -5.53 22.34
C ARG A 254 -9.75 -5.46 23.10
N ARG A 255 -10.17 -4.25 23.52
CA ARG A 255 -11.47 -4.04 24.20
C ARG A 255 -12.66 -4.24 23.27
N ALA A 256 -12.51 -3.88 21.99
CA ALA A 256 -13.60 -3.98 21.00
C ALA A 256 -13.85 -5.41 20.54
N ILE A 257 -12.86 -6.28 20.65
CA ILE A 257 -12.96 -7.70 20.27
C ILE A 257 -13.65 -8.50 21.37
N LYS A 258 -14.56 -9.39 20.97
CA LYS A 258 -15.16 -10.38 21.86
C LYS A 258 -14.13 -11.37 22.40
N ASP A 259 -14.47 -12.11 23.45
CA ASP A 259 -13.57 -13.11 24.07
C ASP A 259 -13.05 -14.16 23.07
N ASP A 260 -13.87 -14.60 22.12
CA ASP A 260 -13.52 -15.55 21.06
C ASP A 260 -13.20 -14.88 19.72
N GLY A 261 -13.08 -13.56 19.74
CA GLY A 261 -12.79 -12.76 18.55
C GLY A 261 -11.30 -12.77 18.19
N ILE A 262 -10.98 -12.21 17.04
CA ILE A 262 -9.64 -12.25 16.47
C ILE A 262 -9.26 -10.87 15.95
N PHE A 263 -8.01 -10.49 16.18
CA PHE A 263 -7.37 -9.39 15.47
C PHE A 263 -6.45 -9.94 14.38
N LEU A 264 -6.75 -9.59 13.14
CA LEU A 264 -5.91 -9.89 11.97
C LEU A 264 -5.26 -8.60 11.49
N MET A 265 -3.98 -8.44 11.79
CA MET A 265 -3.17 -7.28 11.36
C MET A 265 -2.22 -7.71 10.25
N GLN A 266 -2.15 -6.94 9.18
CA GLN A 266 -1.07 -7.00 8.20
C GLN A 266 -0.21 -5.77 8.39
N ASP A 267 1.10 -5.97 8.38
CA ASP A 267 2.07 -4.88 8.48
C ASP A 267 3.41 -5.29 7.86
N ILE A 268 4.28 -4.32 7.64
CA ILE A 268 5.55 -4.51 6.93
C ILE A 268 6.40 -5.59 7.59
N GLY A 269 6.84 -6.55 6.78
CA GLY A 269 7.66 -7.68 7.18
C GLY A 269 9.12 -7.33 7.39
N SER A 270 9.44 -6.71 8.51
CA SER A 270 10.79 -6.27 8.87
C SER A 270 11.18 -6.74 10.27
N SER A 271 12.45 -6.52 10.66
CA SER A 271 12.93 -6.62 12.03
C SER A 271 13.05 -5.25 12.67
N SER A 272 12.86 -5.17 13.99
CA SER A 272 13.14 -3.96 14.76
C SER A 272 14.65 -3.65 14.84
N GLN A 273 15.50 -4.58 14.43
CA GLN A 273 16.97 -4.46 14.45
C GLN A 273 17.50 -4.21 13.03
N LEU A 274 18.20 -3.07 12.84
CA LEU A 274 18.73 -2.65 11.55
C LEU A 274 19.60 -3.72 10.87
N GLU A 275 20.44 -4.40 11.67
CA GLU A 275 21.35 -5.43 11.18
C GLU A 275 20.64 -6.60 10.49
N ASN A 276 19.41 -6.93 10.91
CA ASN A 276 18.59 -7.97 10.31
C ASN A 276 17.92 -7.54 9.02
N ASN A 277 17.82 -6.22 8.77
CA ASN A 277 17.23 -5.64 7.58
C ASN A 277 18.24 -5.34 6.46
N LYS A 278 19.55 -5.52 6.70
CA LYS A 278 20.62 -5.21 5.73
C LYS A 278 20.50 -5.96 4.41
N THR A 279 19.88 -7.12 4.41
CA THR A 279 19.65 -7.95 3.22
C THR A 279 18.18 -7.94 2.77
N HIS A 280 17.34 -7.11 3.36
CA HIS A 280 15.95 -6.99 2.95
C HIS A 280 15.86 -6.46 1.52
N PRO A 281 15.17 -7.13 0.58
CA PRO A 281 15.19 -6.78 -0.84
C PRO A 281 14.67 -5.37 -1.14
N LEU A 282 13.76 -4.85 -0.32
CA LEU A 282 13.20 -3.51 -0.40
C LEU A 282 13.64 -2.59 0.74
N GLY A 283 14.70 -2.96 1.49
CA GLY A 283 15.15 -2.21 2.66
C GLY A 283 15.30 -0.70 2.43
N PRO A 284 16.03 -0.24 1.39
CA PRO A 284 16.17 1.20 1.11
C PRO A 284 14.83 1.88 0.85
N PHE A 285 13.91 1.25 0.10
CA PHE A 285 12.58 1.80 -0.18
C PHE A 285 11.73 1.90 1.09
N LEU A 286 11.70 0.84 1.90
CA LEU A 286 10.90 0.78 3.12
C LEU A 286 11.38 1.77 4.19
N TYR A 287 12.69 1.95 4.37
CA TYR A 287 13.21 3.00 5.23
C TYR A 287 12.94 4.40 4.68
N THR A 288 12.92 4.57 3.36
CA THR A 288 12.57 5.85 2.74
C THR A 288 11.10 6.19 2.97
N ILE A 289 10.16 5.27 2.72
CA ILE A 289 8.73 5.52 2.97
C ILE A 289 8.48 5.72 4.47
N SER A 290 9.15 4.98 5.34
CA SER A 290 9.09 5.17 6.78
C SER A 290 9.47 6.59 7.18
N CYS A 291 10.61 7.08 6.70
CA CYS A 291 11.11 8.42 7.01
C CYS A 291 10.24 9.54 6.40
N LEU A 292 9.82 9.37 5.15
CA LEU A 292 9.09 10.40 4.41
C LEU A 292 7.58 10.34 4.57
N HIS A 293 7.03 9.31 5.23
CA HIS A 293 5.60 9.19 5.50
C HIS A 293 5.30 8.61 6.89
N CYS A 294 5.39 7.30 7.08
CA CYS A 294 4.81 6.61 8.23
C CYS A 294 5.28 7.17 9.59
N MET A 295 6.59 7.36 9.76
CA MET A 295 7.14 7.94 10.98
C MET A 295 6.74 9.41 11.15
N THR A 296 6.87 10.20 10.09
CA THR A 296 6.70 11.64 10.16
C THR A 296 5.25 12.07 10.33
N VAL A 297 4.26 11.35 9.79
CA VAL A 297 2.83 11.64 10.02
C VAL A 297 2.45 11.40 11.48
N SER A 298 2.98 10.36 12.09
CA SER A 298 2.82 10.11 13.53
C SER A 298 3.43 11.25 14.35
N LEU A 299 4.67 11.65 14.03
CA LEU A 299 5.36 12.74 14.73
C LEU A 299 4.66 14.11 14.53
N ALA A 300 3.97 14.33 13.42
CA ALA A 300 3.17 15.55 13.21
C ALA A 300 2.00 15.70 14.20
N LEU A 301 1.59 14.61 14.81
CA LEU A 301 0.55 14.52 15.84
C LEU A 301 1.13 14.35 17.24
N ASP A 302 2.42 14.71 17.46
CA ASP A 302 3.17 14.47 18.70
C ASP A 302 3.18 12.97 19.09
N GLY A 303 3.10 12.07 18.10
CA GLY A 303 3.01 10.63 18.27
C GLY A 303 4.36 9.93 18.47
N HIS A 304 4.30 8.60 18.58
CA HIS A 304 5.45 7.75 18.86
C HIS A 304 6.44 7.60 17.69
N GLY A 305 5.99 7.83 16.44
CA GLY A 305 6.84 7.75 15.27
C GLY A 305 7.44 6.36 15.02
N LEU A 306 6.66 5.28 15.17
CA LEU A 306 7.14 3.91 14.95
C LEU A 306 7.71 3.73 13.54
N GLY A 307 6.96 4.16 12.53
CA GLY A 307 7.33 4.04 11.12
C GLY A 307 7.22 2.61 10.59
N ALA A 308 7.27 2.47 9.27
CA ALA A 308 7.08 1.20 8.56
C ALA A 308 8.07 0.09 8.97
N MET A 309 9.24 0.46 9.49
CA MET A 309 10.29 -0.49 9.88
C MET A 309 10.32 -0.78 11.38
N TRP A 310 9.18 -0.64 12.08
CA TRP A 310 9.06 -0.95 13.53
C TRP A 310 9.34 -2.42 13.87
N GLY A 311 9.07 -3.30 12.91
CA GLY A 311 9.52 -4.68 12.93
C GLY A 311 8.68 -5.63 13.77
N LYS A 312 8.83 -6.92 13.44
CA LYS A 312 8.05 -8.01 14.04
C LYS A 312 8.20 -8.09 15.54
N GLU A 313 9.40 -7.87 16.07
CA GLU A 313 9.69 -7.98 17.49
C GLU A 313 8.90 -6.93 18.28
N LYS A 314 8.90 -5.67 17.81
CA LYS A 314 8.16 -4.59 18.44
C LYS A 314 6.65 -4.78 18.28
N ALA A 315 6.18 -5.27 17.12
CA ALA A 315 4.78 -5.56 16.90
C ALA A 315 4.25 -6.62 17.89
N ILE A 316 4.99 -7.73 18.09
CA ILE A 316 4.62 -8.76 19.07
C ILE A 316 4.64 -8.22 20.49
N GLU A 317 5.67 -7.47 20.88
CA GLU A 317 5.75 -6.82 22.20
C GLU A 317 4.49 -5.99 22.47
N MET A 318 4.13 -5.07 21.56
CA MET A 318 2.99 -4.18 21.73
C MET A 318 1.65 -4.91 21.73
N LEU A 319 1.49 -5.97 20.93
CA LEU A 319 0.30 -6.82 20.95
C LEU A 319 0.14 -7.53 22.30
N ASN A 320 1.22 -8.07 22.85
CA ASN A 320 1.20 -8.71 24.17
C ASN A 320 0.89 -7.68 25.28
N GLU A 321 1.48 -6.49 25.22
CA GLU A 321 1.20 -5.40 26.17
C GLU A 321 -0.26 -4.95 26.14
N ALA A 322 -0.90 -4.95 24.96
CA ALA A 322 -2.33 -4.67 24.79
C ALA A 322 -3.25 -5.81 25.28
N GLY A 323 -2.69 -6.93 25.75
CA GLY A 323 -3.43 -8.05 26.35
C GLY A 323 -3.86 -9.14 25.37
N PHE A 324 -3.25 -9.23 24.18
CA PHE A 324 -3.38 -10.39 23.31
C PHE A 324 -2.43 -11.49 23.83
N SER A 325 -3.02 -12.64 24.23
CA SER A 325 -2.27 -13.73 24.87
C SER A 325 -1.60 -14.69 23.88
N GLU A 326 -2.11 -14.72 22.65
CA GLU A 326 -1.60 -15.55 21.56
C GLU A 326 -1.39 -14.68 20.32
N VAL A 327 -0.16 -14.65 19.81
CA VAL A 327 0.20 -13.94 18.58
C VAL A 327 0.90 -14.89 17.61
N ASP A 328 0.22 -15.32 16.57
CA ASP A 328 0.81 -16.13 15.50
C ASP A 328 1.17 -15.22 14.31
N VAL A 329 2.39 -15.36 13.78
CA VAL A 329 2.88 -14.55 12.67
C VAL A 329 3.08 -15.40 11.43
N LYS A 330 2.41 -15.04 10.37
CA LYS A 330 2.48 -15.72 9.07
C LYS A 330 3.11 -14.81 8.01
N GLN A 331 3.63 -15.43 6.97
CA GLN A 331 4.02 -14.78 5.73
C GLN A 331 3.42 -15.57 4.57
N LEU A 332 2.91 -14.86 3.56
CA LEU A 332 2.33 -15.48 2.38
C LEU A 332 3.36 -15.52 1.24
N PRO A 333 3.44 -16.62 0.47
CA PRO A 333 4.45 -16.76 -0.59
C PRO A 333 4.37 -15.69 -1.69
N HIS A 334 3.16 -15.14 -1.93
CA HIS A 334 2.94 -14.08 -2.92
C HIS A 334 3.16 -12.68 -2.36
N ASP A 335 3.30 -12.54 -1.04
CA ASP A 335 3.51 -11.28 -0.34
C ASP A 335 4.75 -11.36 0.57
N PRO A 336 5.94 -11.27 -0.01
CA PRO A 336 7.19 -11.39 0.74
C PRO A 336 7.53 -10.16 1.57
N ILE A 337 6.78 -9.06 1.41
CA ILE A 337 7.07 -7.77 2.06
C ILE A 337 6.24 -7.53 3.32
N ASN A 338 5.23 -8.36 3.59
CA ASN A 338 4.37 -8.20 4.76
C ASN A 338 4.35 -9.43 5.67
N TYR A 339 4.08 -9.18 6.94
CA TYR A 339 3.68 -10.19 7.92
C TYR A 339 2.20 -10.04 8.27
N TYR A 340 1.59 -11.17 8.56
CA TYR A 340 0.20 -11.27 9.01
C TYR A 340 0.20 -11.76 10.43
N TYR A 341 -0.29 -10.94 11.36
CA TYR A 341 -0.39 -11.23 12.78
C TYR A 341 -1.81 -11.65 13.09
N ILE A 342 -1.97 -12.83 13.70
CA ILE A 342 -3.25 -13.35 14.15
C ILE A 342 -3.18 -13.33 15.68
N ALA A 343 -3.87 -12.38 16.28
CA ALA A 343 -3.81 -12.13 17.72
C ALA A 343 -5.17 -12.44 18.42
N LYS A 344 -5.10 -13.04 19.63
CA LYS A 344 -6.26 -13.43 20.44
C LYS A 344 -6.10 -13.02 21.89
#